data_62160c0c8571942fc5adf0bfca5be06d
#
_entry.id   62160c0c8571942fc5adf0bfca5be06d
#
_cell.length_a   1.000
_cell.length_b   1.000
_cell.length_c   1.000
_cell.angle_alpha   90.00
_cell.angle_beta   90.00
_cell.angle_gamma   90.00
#
_symmetry.space_group_name_H-M   'P 1'
#
loop_
_entity.id
_entity.type
_entity.pdbx_description
1 polymer ?
#
loop_
_entity_poly.entity_id
_entity_poly.type
_entity_poly.pdbx_seq_one_letter_code
_entity_poly.pdbx_strand_id
1 'polypeptide(L)'
;MLNKNLILSILLLFTTYSFAGNINKEKPKYLWFDAEANFERFSSKDSISYYLEKAKDVGFNQVVVDVKPIYGEVLYKSKILPPLTTVHNKVIERDWDYLQYFIDEAHRLGLKVTVSTAVFTAGHPATCEGLVYEDKRWNGKTCLEYMSNNKMLDIRDDKQKV
;
A
#
# COMPACT_ATOMS: atom_id res chain seq x y z
N MET A 1 43.72 -41.37 20.35
CA MET A 1 42.32 -41.69 20.05
C MET A 1 41.44 -40.72 20.78
N LEU A 2 40.71 -39.90 20.06
CA LEU A 2 39.80 -38.90 20.68
C LEU A 2 38.60 -39.65 21.31
N ASN A 3 38.27 -39.28 22.55
CA ASN A 3 37.23 -39.97 23.31
C ASN A 3 35.85 -39.72 22.65
N LYS A 4 35.14 -40.81 22.26
CA LYS A 4 33.82 -40.72 21.59
C LYS A 4 32.81 -39.87 22.33
N ASN A 5 32.86 -39.86 23.66
CA ASN A 5 31.97 -39.05 24.49
C ASN A 5 32.29 -37.54 24.41
N LEU A 6 33.57 -37.18 24.19
CA LEU A 6 33.99 -35.81 23.98
C LEU A 6 33.50 -35.26 22.62
N ILE A 7 33.57 -36.08 21.57
CA ILE A 7 33.08 -35.76 20.25
C ILE A 7 31.55 -35.55 20.28
N LEU A 8 30.84 -36.45 20.97
CA LEU A 8 29.36 -36.34 21.11
C LEU A 8 28.93 -35.08 21.88
N SER A 9 29.67 -34.71 22.94
CA SER A 9 29.40 -33.49 23.71
C SER A 9 29.67 -32.24 22.90
N ILE A 10 30.70 -32.20 22.06
CA ILE A 10 31.00 -31.07 21.18
C ILE A 10 29.91 -30.95 20.09
N LEU A 11 29.44 -32.08 19.52
CA LEU A 11 28.35 -32.07 18.53
C LEU A 11 27.04 -31.56 19.13
N LEU A 12 26.71 -31.95 20.35
CA LEU A 12 25.51 -31.46 21.08
C LEU A 12 25.61 -29.96 21.32
N LEU A 13 26.77 -29.42 21.71
CA LEU A 13 26.97 -27.98 21.90
C LEU A 13 26.82 -27.21 20.60
N PHE A 14 27.25 -27.72 19.46
CA PHE A 14 27.05 -27.07 18.16
C PHE A 14 25.58 -27.08 17.72
N THR A 15 24.80 -28.11 18.01
CA THR A 15 23.39 -28.18 17.66
C THR A 15 22.54 -27.21 18.51
N THR A 16 22.88 -27.00 19.78
CA THR A 16 22.16 -26.02 20.62
C THR A 16 22.45 -24.57 20.24
N TYR A 17 23.67 -24.28 19.74
CA TYR A 17 24.01 -22.94 19.25
C TYR A 17 23.26 -22.55 17.95
N SER A 18 22.94 -23.53 17.11
CA SER A 18 22.22 -23.30 15.86
C SER A 18 20.71 -23.03 16.05
N PHE A 19 20.13 -23.37 17.20
CA PHE A 19 18.72 -23.16 17.52
C PHE A 19 18.44 -21.85 18.27
N ALA A 20 19.48 -21.15 18.74
CA ALA A 20 19.33 -19.81 19.32
C ALA A 20 19.30 -18.71 18.25
N GLY A 21 18.61 -18.98 17.15
CA GLY A 21 18.29 -17.98 16.15
C GLY A 21 17.40 -16.91 16.77
N ASN A 22 17.87 -15.69 16.76
CA ASN A 22 17.32 -14.47 17.31
C ASN A 22 15.78 -14.41 17.23
N ILE A 23 15.09 -14.76 18.33
CA ILE A 23 13.63 -14.66 18.46
C ILE A 23 13.19 -13.20 18.72
N ASN A 24 14.11 -12.27 18.80
CA ASN A 24 13.81 -10.85 18.87
C ASN A 24 13.50 -10.28 17.49
N LYS A 25 12.43 -10.77 16.85
CA LYS A 25 11.84 -10.01 15.74
C LYS A 25 11.23 -8.74 16.33
N GLU A 26 11.82 -7.61 16.00
CA GLU A 26 11.27 -6.31 16.34
C GLU A 26 9.79 -6.26 15.95
N LYS A 27 8.92 -5.89 16.90
CA LYS A 27 7.48 -5.81 16.62
C LYS A 27 7.23 -4.80 15.50
N PRO A 28 6.37 -5.12 14.53
CA PRO A 28 6.04 -4.20 13.47
C PRO A 28 5.31 -2.97 14.04
N LYS A 29 5.80 -1.79 13.65
CA LYS A 29 5.20 -0.49 13.95
C LYS A 29 4.94 0.18 12.61
N TYR A 30 3.67 0.24 12.23
CA TYR A 30 3.24 0.76 10.93
C TYR A 30 2.86 2.23 11.01
N LEU A 31 3.23 3.00 9.99
CA LEU A 31 2.67 4.30 9.69
C LEU A 31 1.98 4.23 8.32
N TRP A 32 0.72 4.67 8.26
CA TRP A 32 -0.07 4.67 7.03
C TRP A 32 -0.04 6.05 6.39
N PHE A 33 0.31 6.10 5.12
CA PHE A 33 0.26 7.28 4.29
C PHE A 33 -0.91 7.17 3.31
N ASP A 34 -2.01 7.82 3.66
CA ASP A 34 -3.20 7.91 2.82
C ASP A 34 -2.92 8.79 1.60
N ALA A 35 -3.39 8.36 0.41
CA ALA A 35 -3.10 9.02 -0.84
C ALA A 35 -3.74 10.41 -0.95
N GLU A 36 -4.99 10.54 -0.51
CA GLU A 36 -5.75 11.79 -0.62
C GLU A 36 -5.31 12.79 0.46
N ALA A 37 -5.25 12.36 1.71
CA ALA A 37 -4.87 13.22 2.84
C ALA A 37 -3.43 13.75 2.74
N ASN A 38 -2.54 13.04 2.05
CA ASN A 38 -1.15 13.43 1.87
C ASN A 38 -0.82 13.89 0.45
N PHE A 39 -1.81 14.10 -0.42
CA PHE A 39 -1.58 14.40 -1.83
C PHE A 39 -0.69 15.63 -2.04
N GLU A 40 -0.98 16.74 -1.37
CA GLU A 40 -0.16 17.95 -1.39
C GLU A 40 1.17 17.77 -0.63
N ARG A 41 1.12 17.10 0.52
CA ARG A 41 2.30 16.87 1.35
C ARG A 41 3.37 16.08 0.63
N PHE A 42 2.99 15.14 -0.21
CA PHE A 42 3.91 14.31 -0.99
C PHE A 42 3.99 14.74 -2.46
N SER A 43 3.94 16.05 -2.69
CA SER A 43 4.09 16.62 -4.04
C SER A 43 5.49 16.54 -4.59
N SER A 44 6.52 16.48 -3.75
CA SER A 44 7.93 16.45 -4.14
C SER A 44 8.69 15.29 -3.49
N LYS A 45 9.81 14.95 -4.10
CA LYS A 45 10.75 13.94 -3.58
C LYS A 45 11.30 14.32 -2.21
N ASP A 46 11.69 15.58 -2.04
CA ASP A 46 12.26 16.09 -0.77
C ASP A 46 11.24 15.98 0.36
N SER A 47 9.98 16.25 0.07
CA SER A 47 8.91 16.11 1.06
C SER A 47 8.69 14.65 1.47
N ILE A 48 8.72 13.71 0.53
CA ILE A 48 8.64 12.27 0.84
C ILE A 48 9.81 11.86 1.73
N SER A 49 11.04 12.21 1.35
CA SER A 49 12.24 11.92 2.14
C SER A 49 12.12 12.46 3.57
N TYR A 50 11.74 13.71 3.71
CA TYR A 50 11.54 14.34 5.02
C TYR A 50 10.57 13.57 5.92
N TYR A 51 9.39 13.18 5.41
CA TYR A 51 8.41 12.49 6.23
C TYR A 51 8.78 11.03 6.51
N LEU A 52 9.48 10.36 5.61
CA LEU A 52 10.01 9.02 5.86
C LEU A 52 11.13 9.04 6.91
N GLU A 53 12.01 10.03 6.88
CA GLU A 53 13.03 10.25 7.93
C GLU A 53 12.37 10.48 9.28
N LYS A 54 11.36 11.36 9.35
CA LYS A 54 10.60 11.57 10.57
C LYS A 54 9.92 10.30 11.09
N ALA A 55 9.33 9.49 10.20
CA ALA A 55 8.74 8.22 10.57
C ALA A 55 9.78 7.26 11.20
N LYS A 56 10.99 7.21 10.60
CA LYS A 56 12.10 6.43 11.13
C LYS A 56 12.56 6.93 12.49
N ASP A 57 12.75 8.24 12.64
CA ASP A 57 13.25 8.86 13.87
C ASP A 57 12.34 8.60 15.07
N VAL A 58 11.01 8.59 14.88
CA VAL A 58 10.05 8.29 15.95
C VAL A 58 9.84 6.78 16.17
N GLY A 59 10.60 5.94 15.44
CA GLY A 59 10.69 4.51 15.69
C GLY A 59 9.71 3.64 14.91
N PHE A 60 9.07 4.11 13.85
CA PHE A 60 8.40 3.24 12.89
C PHE A 60 9.42 2.40 12.11
N ASN A 61 9.06 1.16 11.79
CA ASN A 61 9.90 0.25 11.02
C ASN A 61 9.23 -0.27 9.76
N GLN A 62 7.96 0.07 9.57
CA GLN A 62 7.17 -0.25 8.39
C GLN A 62 6.28 0.92 8.02
N VAL A 63 6.10 1.13 6.72
CA VAL A 63 5.18 2.11 6.17
C VAL A 63 4.19 1.45 5.22
N VAL A 64 2.96 1.92 5.25
CA VAL A 64 1.93 1.56 4.27
C VAL A 64 1.70 2.77 3.40
N VAL A 65 1.92 2.66 2.10
CA VAL A 65 1.66 3.72 1.14
C VAL A 65 0.43 3.38 0.30
N ASP A 66 -0.58 4.23 0.36
CA ASP A 66 -1.73 4.13 -0.51
C ASP A 66 -1.44 4.81 -1.85
N VAL A 67 -1.68 4.08 -2.94
CA VAL A 67 -1.33 4.53 -4.29
C VAL A 67 -2.47 4.45 -5.28
N LYS A 68 -3.62 3.95 -4.86
CA LYS A 68 -4.85 3.93 -5.65
C LYS A 68 -6.03 4.20 -4.74
N PRO A 69 -6.38 5.48 -4.56
CA PRO A 69 -7.57 5.86 -3.80
C PRO A 69 -8.86 5.52 -4.57
N ILE A 70 -9.96 6.09 -4.14
CA ILE A 70 -11.30 5.72 -4.61
C ILE A 70 -11.62 6.10 -6.05
N TYR A 71 -10.91 7.04 -6.66
CA TYR A 71 -11.22 7.57 -8.00
C TYR A 71 -10.86 6.63 -9.15
N GLY A 72 -10.02 5.61 -8.91
CA GLY A 72 -9.56 4.67 -9.94
C GLY A 72 -8.23 5.05 -10.57
N GLU A 73 -7.75 6.25 -10.38
CA GLU A 73 -6.45 6.77 -10.78
C GLU A 73 -5.36 6.33 -9.83
N VAL A 74 -4.09 6.38 -10.26
CA VAL A 74 -2.97 5.80 -9.51
C VAL A 74 -1.79 6.76 -9.35
N LEU A 75 -1.04 6.60 -8.26
CA LEU A 75 0.20 7.32 -7.95
C LEU A 75 1.47 6.56 -8.39
N TYR A 76 1.38 5.71 -9.39
CA TYR A 76 2.52 5.00 -9.98
C TYR A 76 2.40 4.95 -11.50
N LYS A 77 3.50 4.70 -12.20
CA LYS A 77 3.49 4.55 -13.65
C LYS A 77 2.74 3.28 -14.05
N SER A 78 1.52 3.44 -14.54
CA SER A 78 0.65 2.35 -15.00
C SER A 78 0.48 2.39 -16.51
N LYS A 79 0.34 1.20 -17.12
CA LYS A 79 -0.01 1.05 -18.55
C LYS A 79 -1.53 0.96 -18.77
N ILE A 80 -2.31 0.87 -17.69
CA ILE A 80 -3.74 0.58 -17.76
C ILE A 80 -4.56 1.73 -17.16
N LEU A 81 -4.14 2.22 -16.00
CA LEU A 81 -4.86 3.25 -15.26
C LEU A 81 -4.19 4.62 -15.42
N PRO A 82 -4.95 5.70 -15.51
CA PRO A 82 -4.41 7.04 -15.61
C PRO A 82 -3.72 7.46 -14.29
N PRO A 83 -2.80 8.43 -14.37
CA PRO A 83 -2.16 8.97 -13.19
C PRO A 83 -3.12 9.83 -12.37
N LEU A 84 -3.05 9.72 -11.05
CA LEU A 84 -3.73 10.63 -10.13
C LEU A 84 -3.01 11.98 -10.11
N THR A 85 -3.59 12.95 -10.76
CA THR A 85 -3.04 14.32 -10.85
C THR A 85 -3.84 15.35 -10.08
N THR A 86 -5.09 15.04 -9.72
CA THR A 86 -5.99 16.00 -9.06
C THR A 86 -6.68 15.37 -7.87
N VAL A 87 -6.62 16.04 -6.73
CA VAL A 87 -7.37 15.69 -5.51
C VAL A 87 -7.87 16.99 -4.88
N HIS A 88 -9.16 17.10 -4.57
CA HIS A 88 -9.78 18.27 -3.94
C HIS A 88 -9.41 19.62 -4.58
N ASN A 89 -9.44 19.70 -5.93
CA ASN A 89 -9.06 20.87 -6.73
C ASN A 89 -7.56 21.24 -6.66
N LYS A 90 -6.73 20.39 -6.10
CA LYS A 90 -5.28 20.54 -6.14
C LYS A 90 -4.69 19.70 -7.26
N VAL A 91 -3.95 20.34 -8.14
CA VAL A 91 -3.31 19.70 -9.30
C VAL A 91 -1.82 19.52 -9.02
N ILE A 92 -1.33 18.29 -9.12
CA ILE A 92 0.09 17.96 -8.96
C ILE A 92 0.47 16.99 -10.06
N GLU A 93 1.22 17.48 -11.02
CA GLU A 93 1.83 16.65 -12.06
C GLU A 93 3.21 16.19 -11.62
N ARG A 94 3.54 14.93 -11.92
CA ARG A 94 4.83 14.32 -11.59
C ARG A 94 5.42 13.69 -12.85
N ASP A 95 6.64 14.07 -13.20
CA ASP A 95 7.43 13.46 -14.28
C ASP A 95 8.16 12.18 -13.85
N TRP A 96 8.12 11.88 -12.56
CA TRP A 96 8.75 10.73 -11.90
C TRP A 96 7.72 9.74 -11.38
N ASP A 97 8.14 8.51 -11.09
CA ASP A 97 7.30 7.47 -10.48
C ASP A 97 7.24 7.64 -8.96
N TYR A 98 6.09 8.04 -8.46
CA TYR A 98 5.86 8.28 -7.04
C TYR A 98 6.11 7.04 -6.19
N LEU A 99 5.54 5.89 -6.59
CA LEU A 99 5.67 4.65 -5.81
C LEU A 99 7.11 4.15 -5.82
N GLN A 100 7.77 4.17 -6.97
CA GLN A 100 9.16 3.73 -7.06
C GLN A 100 10.06 4.58 -6.17
N TYR A 101 9.92 5.91 -6.23
CA TYR A 101 10.70 6.80 -5.37
C TYR A 101 10.43 6.54 -3.88
N PHE A 102 9.15 6.38 -3.52
CA PHE A 102 8.76 6.10 -2.13
C PHE A 102 9.39 4.80 -1.60
N ILE A 103 9.38 3.74 -2.42
CA ILE A 103 9.99 2.45 -2.08
C ILE A 103 11.50 2.59 -1.90
N ASP A 104 12.18 3.22 -2.86
CA ASP A 104 13.64 3.35 -2.85
C ASP A 104 14.09 4.14 -1.60
N GLU A 105 13.41 5.23 -1.31
CA GLU A 105 13.73 6.08 -0.18
C GLU A 105 13.40 5.42 1.17
N ALA A 106 12.27 4.75 1.29
CA ALA A 106 11.93 3.99 2.48
C ALA A 106 12.95 2.86 2.75
N HIS A 107 13.36 2.14 1.71
CA HIS A 107 14.39 1.10 1.83
C HIS A 107 15.76 1.67 2.20
N ARG A 108 16.14 2.84 1.66
CA ARG A 108 17.36 3.55 2.05
C ARG A 108 17.40 3.81 3.56
N LEU A 109 16.25 4.11 4.16
CA LEU A 109 16.09 4.35 5.60
C LEU A 109 15.90 3.05 6.41
N GLY A 110 15.90 1.89 5.77
CA GLY A 110 15.65 0.59 6.42
C GLY A 110 14.21 0.40 6.89
N LEU A 111 13.25 1.10 6.28
CA LEU A 111 11.83 0.89 6.48
C LEU A 111 11.31 -0.18 5.51
N LYS A 112 10.41 -1.04 5.98
CA LYS A 112 9.67 -1.96 5.11
C LYS A 112 8.47 -1.23 4.51
N VAL A 113 8.15 -1.53 3.25
CA VAL A 113 7.03 -0.92 2.54
C VAL A 113 5.94 -1.96 2.26
N THR A 114 4.70 -1.57 2.52
CA THR A 114 3.49 -2.27 2.08
C THR A 114 2.70 -1.31 1.22
N VAL A 115 2.24 -1.77 0.06
CA VAL A 115 1.42 -0.97 -0.86
C VAL A 115 -0.05 -1.25 -0.59
N SER A 116 -0.85 -0.20 -0.46
CA SER A 116 -2.31 -0.25 -0.36
C SER A 116 -2.95 0.21 -1.66
N THR A 117 -4.02 -0.47 -2.04
CA THR A 117 -4.83 -0.12 -3.22
C THR A 117 -6.30 -0.37 -2.95
N ALA A 118 -7.16 0.57 -3.30
CA ALA A 118 -8.61 0.36 -3.33
C ALA A 118 -8.99 -0.34 -4.65
N VAL A 119 -8.95 -1.68 -4.66
CA VAL A 119 -8.99 -2.50 -5.89
C VAL A 119 -10.25 -2.27 -6.72
N PHE A 120 -11.43 -2.29 -6.09
CA PHE A 120 -12.71 -2.24 -6.79
C PHE A 120 -13.32 -0.85 -6.92
N THR A 121 -12.70 0.16 -6.37
CA THR A 121 -13.19 1.53 -6.46
C THR A 121 -12.67 2.19 -7.73
N ALA A 122 -13.53 2.92 -8.42
CA ALA A 122 -13.20 3.66 -9.63
C ALA A 122 -14.01 4.97 -9.76
N GLY A 123 -14.52 5.47 -8.64
CA GLY A 123 -15.24 6.74 -8.56
C GLY A 123 -15.92 6.96 -7.22
N HIS A 124 -16.30 8.21 -6.96
CA HIS A 124 -16.97 8.62 -5.74
C HIS A 124 -18.35 9.21 -6.04
N PRO A 125 -19.45 8.62 -5.51
CA PRO A 125 -20.81 9.00 -5.91
C PRO A 125 -21.23 10.41 -5.45
N ALA A 126 -20.67 10.92 -4.34
CA ALA A 126 -21.03 12.24 -3.85
C ALA A 126 -20.42 13.38 -4.68
N THR A 127 -19.27 13.15 -5.33
CA THR A 127 -18.60 14.14 -6.19
C THR A 127 -18.83 13.86 -7.67
N CYS A 128 -19.30 12.65 -8.03
CA CYS A 128 -19.40 12.17 -9.40
C CYS A 128 -18.05 12.22 -10.15
N GLU A 129 -16.96 11.99 -9.42
CA GLU A 129 -15.59 11.96 -9.96
C GLU A 129 -15.06 10.54 -10.06
N GLY A 130 -14.11 10.33 -10.97
CA GLY A 130 -13.41 9.08 -11.20
C GLY A 130 -13.83 8.35 -12.47
N LEU A 131 -13.07 7.32 -12.82
CA LEU A 131 -13.14 6.63 -14.12
C LEU A 131 -14.52 6.09 -14.49
N VAL A 132 -15.34 5.69 -13.50
CA VAL A 132 -16.69 5.16 -13.77
C VAL A 132 -17.65 6.24 -14.30
N TYR A 133 -17.34 7.51 -14.10
CA TYR A 133 -18.14 8.62 -14.58
C TYR A 133 -17.74 9.09 -15.98
N GLU A 134 -16.54 8.76 -16.41
CA GLU A 134 -16.03 9.08 -17.76
C GLU A 134 -16.58 8.14 -18.81
N ASP A 135 -16.77 6.86 -18.49
CA ASP A 135 -17.30 5.87 -19.42
C ASP A 135 -18.82 5.77 -19.31
N LYS A 136 -19.52 6.15 -20.38
CA LYS A 136 -21.00 6.11 -20.45
C LYS A 136 -21.60 4.73 -20.18
N ARG A 137 -20.86 3.65 -20.38
CA ARG A 137 -21.33 2.29 -20.09
C ARG A 137 -21.52 2.06 -18.61
N TRP A 138 -20.67 2.63 -17.79
CA TRP A 138 -20.71 2.53 -16.33
C TRP A 138 -21.60 3.62 -15.72
N ASN A 139 -21.52 4.84 -16.24
CA ASN A 139 -22.29 6.02 -15.84
C ASN A 139 -22.47 6.14 -14.33
N GLY A 140 -21.38 5.98 -13.59
CA GLY A 140 -21.38 6.04 -12.12
C GLY A 140 -22.08 4.88 -11.41
N LYS A 141 -22.48 3.82 -12.13
CA LYS A 141 -23.13 2.66 -11.52
C LYS A 141 -22.16 1.86 -10.67
N THR A 142 -22.63 1.38 -9.55
CA THR A 142 -21.90 0.40 -8.78
C THR A 142 -21.81 -0.94 -9.53
N CYS A 143 -20.83 -1.75 -9.21
CA CYS A 143 -20.69 -3.09 -9.80
C CYS A 143 -21.97 -3.91 -9.58
N LEU A 144 -22.60 -3.81 -8.42
CA LEU A 144 -23.85 -4.53 -8.08
C LEU A 144 -25.03 -4.05 -8.92
N GLU A 145 -25.16 -2.73 -9.15
CA GLU A 145 -26.21 -2.18 -10.01
C GLU A 145 -26.04 -2.64 -11.47
N TYR A 146 -24.82 -2.64 -11.96
CA TYR A 146 -24.53 -3.14 -13.30
C TYR A 146 -24.88 -4.63 -13.43
N MET A 147 -24.47 -5.42 -12.47
CA MET A 147 -24.76 -6.87 -12.45
C MET A 147 -26.26 -7.15 -12.37
N SER A 148 -26.98 -6.43 -11.52
CA SER A 148 -28.43 -6.57 -11.36
C SER A 148 -29.16 -6.22 -12.67
N ASN A 149 -28.84 -5.11 -13.31
CA ASN A 149 -29.46 -4.67 -14.56
C ASN A 149 -29.17 -5.63 -15.73
N ASN A 150 -28.06 -6.35 -15.69
CA ASN A 150 -27.69 -7.34 -16.71
C ASN A 150 -28.05 -8.78 -16.31
N LYS A 151 -28.93 -8.95 -15.31
CA LYS A 151 -29.33 -10.25 -14.76
C LYS A 151 -28.18 -11.11 -14.22
N MET A 152 -27.09 -10.49 -13.86
CA MET A 152 -26.06 -11.14 -13.07
C MET A 152 -26.51 -11.23 -11.61
N LEU A 153 -25.98 -12.18 -10.86
CA LEU A 153 -26.37 -12.40 -9.47
C LEU A 153 -26.31 -11.09 -8.66
N ASP A 154 -27.47 -10.61 -8.24
CA ASP A 154 -27.55 -9.56 -7.23
C ASP A 154 -27.37 -10.23 -5.86
N ILE A 155 -26.22 -9.99 -5.26
CA ILE A 155 -25.87 -10.55 -3.94
C ILE A 155 -26.32 -9.66 -2.79
N ARG A 156 -27.04 -8.56 -3.08
CA ARG A 156 -27.59 -7.70 -2.03
C ARG A 156 -28.85 -8.32 -1.47
N ASP A 157 -28.84 -8.59 -0.19
CA ASP A 157 -30.07 -8.83 0.56
C ASP A 157 -30.91 -7.53 0.56
N ASP A 158 -32.23 -7.65 0.39
CA ASP A 158 -33.15 -6.50 0.48
C ASP A 158 -33.04 -5.71 1.80
N LYS A 159 -32.49 -6.34 2.83
CA LYS A 159 -32.18 -5.73 4.14
C LYS A 159 -30.86 -4.96 4.17
N GLN A 160 -30.02 -5.08 3.15
CA GLN A 160 -28.72 -4.42 3.03
C GLN A 160 -28.74 -3.25 2.04
N LYS A 161 -29.91 -2.77 1.67
CA LYS A 161 -30.03 -1.51 0.92
C LYS A 161 -29.56 -0.39 1.81
N VAL A 162 -28.32 0.07 1.55
CA VAL A 162 -27.75 1.28 2.12
C VAL A 162 -28.25 2.48 1.35
#